data_aa63a08eeff10e30d3a6595d1237a954
#
_entry.id   aa63a08eeff10e30d3a6595d1237a954
#
_cell.length_a   1.000
_cell.length_b   1.000
_cell.length_c   1.000
_cell.angle_alpha   90.00
_cell.angle_beta   90.00
_cell.angle_gamma   90.00
#
_symmetry.space_group_name_H-M   'P 1'
#
loop_
_entity.id
_entity.type
_entity.pdbx_description
1 polymer ?
#
loop_
_entity_poly.entity_id
_entity_poly.type
_entity_poly.pdbx_seq_one_letter_code
_entity_poly.pdbx_strand_id
1 'polypeptide(L)' 'MSGDRHVPPDETALVREVAAGSEDALAALYDRHADAVYSAAMRLTSDRQVAEEVVQETFLALWNRAEHTVAT' A
#
# COMPACT_ATOMS: atom_id res chain seq x y z
N MET A 1 -0.42 8.11 26.82
CA MET A 1 -0.49 7.94 26.45
C MET A 1 -0.35 7.76 25.89
N SER A 2 -0.41 7.56 25.59
CA SER A 2 -0.35 7.24 24.96
C SER A 2 -0.17 7.14 24.26
N GLY A 3 -0.15 7.18 23.97
CA GLY A 3 -0.04 6.97 23.18
C GLY A 3 0.33 6.66 22.52
N ASP A 4 0.36 6.29 22.49
CA ASP A 4 0.74 5.83 21.88
C ASP A 4 0.66 5.39 21.18
N ARG A 5 0.21 5.35 20.94
CA ARG A 5 0.07 4.89 20.17
C ARG A 5 0.80 4.49 19.56
N HIS A 6 0.44 4.08 19.32
CA HIS A 6 1.36 3.43 18.80
C HIS A 6 1.16 3.10 17.47
N VAL A 7 1.35 3.92 16.79
CA VAL A 7 1.29 3.79 15.49
C VAL A 7 2.48 3.10 15.11
N PRO A 8 2.39 2.11 14.38
CA PRO A 8 3.58 1.58 13.84
C PRO A 8 4.18 2.70 13.09
N PRO A 9 5.25 3.16 13.53
CA PRO A 9 5.88 4.30 12.97
C PRO A 9 6.06 4.17 11.52
N ASP A 10 5.91 3.06 11.21
CA ASP A 10 6.41 2.68 10.03
C ASP A 10 5.49 2.92 8.93
N GLU A 11 4.21 3.10 9.13
CA GLU A 11 3.30 3.34 8.03
C GLU A 11 3.68 4.63 7.32
N THR A 12 3.86 5.72 8.06
CA THR A 12 4.28 6.97 7.46
C THR A 12 5.69 6.89 6.91
N ALA A 13 6.57 6.22 7.63
CA ALA A 13 7.95 6.07 7.17
C ALA A 13 7.99 5.26 5.89
N LEU A 14 7.18 4.20 5.80
CA LEU A 14 7.16 3.38 4.60
C LEU A 14 6.67 4.17 3.40
N VAL A 15 5.65 5.00 3.59
CA VAL A 15 5.15 5.82 2.50
C VAL A 15 6.23 6.78 2.02
N ARG A 16 6.97 7.38 2.94
CA ARG A 16 8.07 8.25 2.54
C ARG A 16 9.14 7.49 1.79
N GLU A 17 9.43 6.27 2.22
CA GLU A 17 10.46 5.48 1.57
C GLU A 17 10.03 5.06 0.18
N VAL A 18 8.75 4.76 0.00
CA VAL A 18 8.22 4.48 -1.33
C VAL A 18 8.39 5.69 -2.21
N ALA A 19 8.09 6.86 -1.68
CA ALA A 19 8.25 8.11 -2.43
C ALA A 19 9.70 8.35 -2.81
N ALA A 20 10.63 7.85 -2.00
CA ALA A 20 12.05 7.96 -2.30
C ALA A 20 12.56 6.85 -3.22
N GLY A 21 11.68 5.96 -3.65
CA GLY A 21 12.05 4.92 -4.59
C GLY A 21 12.36 3.57 -3.99
N SER A 22 11.98 3.33 -2.75
CA SER A 22 12.31 2.08 -2.09
C SER A 22 11.29 1.00 -2.45
N GLU A 23 11.74 -0.01 -3.16
CA GLU A 23 10.90 -1.15 -3.48
C GLU A 23 10.63 -2.01 -2.25
N ASP A 24 11.59 -2.06 -1.34
CA ASP A 24 11.40 -2.81 -0.11
C ASP A 24 10.27 -2.22 0.73
N ALA A 25 10.18 -0.90 0.76
CA ALA A 25 9.11 -0.25 1.49
C ALA A 25 7.76 -0.54 0.84
N LEU A 26 7.72 -0.56 -0.48
CA LEU A 26 6.48 -0.91 -1.18
C LEU A 26 6.08 -2.35 -0.87
N ALA A 27 7.04 -3.26 -0.85
CA ALA A 27 6.75 -4.65 -0.52
C ALA A 27 6.21 -4.78 0.91
N ALA A 28 6.75 -4.00 1.83
CA ALA A 28 6.28 -4.02 3.21
C ALA A 28 4.84 -3.51 3.30
N LEU A 29 4.51 -2.46 2.57
CA LEU A 29 3.15 -1.97 2.53
C LEU A 29 2.21 -2.99 1.90
N TYR A 30 2.68 -3.64 0.84
CA TYR A 30 1.90 -4.68 0.20
C TYR A 30 1.58 -5.79 1.20
N ASP A 31 2.59 -6.29 1.89
CA ASP A 31 2.39 -7.36 2.87
C ASP A 31 1.39 -6.97 3.93
N ARG A 32 1.42 -5.71 4.31
CA ARG A 32 0.60 -5.22 5.40
C ARG A 32 -0.87 -5.06 4.99
N HIS A 33 -1.11 -4.68 3.74
CA HIS A 33 -2.44 -4.25 3.33
C HIS A 33 -3.09 -5.11 2.25
N ALA A 34 -2.33 -5.98 1.61
CA ALA A 34 -2.84 -6.72 0.47
C ALA A 34 -4.08 -7.53 0.81
N ASP A 35 -4.08 -8.17 1.98
CA ASP A 35 -5.22 -8.99 2.37
C ASP A 35 -6.48 -8.16 2.51
N ALA A 36 -6.37 -6.98 3.10
CA ALA A 36 -7.53 -6.12 3.28
C ALA A 36 -8.05 -5.61 1.94
N VAL A 37 -7.14 -5.23 1.05
CA VAL A 37 -7.54 -4.77 -0.27
C VAL A 37 -8.16 -5.90 -1.07
N TYR A 38 -7.56 -7.07 -0.99
CA TYR A 38 -8.08 -8.24 -1.69
C TYR A 38 -9.49 -8.59 -1.20
N SER A 39 -9.69 -8.60 0.12
CA SER A 39 -10.98 -8.90 0.69
C SER A 39 -12.04 -7.90 0.26
N ALA A 40 -11.68 -6.63 0.25
CA ALA A 40 -12.62 -5.59 -0.19
C ALA A 40 -12.97 -5.79 -1.67
N ALA A 41 -11.95 -6.09 -2.49
CA ALA A 41 -12.19 -6.31 -3.90
C ALA A 41 -13.08 -7.53 -4.13
N MET A 42 -12.86 -8.58 -3.35
CA MET A 42 -13.69 -9.78 -3.50
C MET A 42 -15.15 -9.53 -3.17
N ARG A 43 -15.41 -8.62 -2.25
CA ARG A 43 -16.80 -8.27 -1.96
C ARG A 43 -17.47 -7.60 -3.14
N LEU A 44 -16.69 -6.88 -3.93
CA LEU A 44 -17.24 -6.13 -5.05
C LEU A 44 -17.35 -6.97 -6.30
N THR A 45 -16.42 -7.88 -6.52
CA THR A 45 -16.37 -8.58 -7.79
C THR A 45 -16.68 -10.06 -7.72
N SER A 46 -16.40 -10.71 -6.62
CA SER A 46 -16.53 -12.17 -6.46
C SER A 46 -15.66 -12.94 -7.43
N ASP A 47 -14.74 -12.28 -8.10
CA ASP A 47 -13.85 -12.93 -9.05
C ASP A 47 -12.42 -12.76 -8.54
N ARG A 48 -11.79 -13.90 -8.22
CA ARG A 48 -10.47 -13.89 -7.62
C ARG A 48 -9.45 -13.20 -8.51
N GLN A 49 -9.48 -13.47 -9.80
CA GLN A 49 -8.50 -12.90 -10.70
C GLN A 49 -8.64 -11.39 -10.79
N VAL A 50 -9.87 -10.92 -10.86
CA VAL A 50 -10.12 -9.48 -10.87
C VAL A 50 -9.67 -8.86 -9.56
N ALA A 51 -9.94 -9.53 -8.43
CA ALA A 51 -9.52 -8.99 -7.15
C ALA A 51 -8.00 -8.89 -7.07
N GLU A 52 -7.27 -9.88 -7.60
CA GLU A 52 -5.82 -9.81 -7.60
C GLU A 52 -5.32 -8.67 -8.46
N GLU A 53 -5.97 -8.42 -9.58
CA GLU A 53 -5.60 -7.30 -10.43
C GLU A 53 -5.84 -5.97 -9.72
N VAL A 54 -6.93 -5.88 -8.98
CA VAL A 54 -7.21 -4.66 -8.22
C VAL A 54 -6.11 -4.42 -7.19
N VAL A 55 -5.68 -5.47 -6.50
CA VAL A 55 -4.60 -5.32 -5.54
C VAL A 55 -3.34 -4.80 -6.22
N GLN A 56 -2.96 -5.42 -7.34
CA GLN A 56 -1.76 -5.01 -8.05
C GLN A 56 -1.86 -3.56 -8.51
N GLU A 57 -2.98 -3.19 -9.08
CA GLU A 57 -3.14 -1.84 -9.59
C GLU A 57 -3.15 -0.81 -8.47
N THR A 58 -3.70 -1.19 -7.33
CA THR A 58 -3.70 -0.28 -6.19
C THR A 58 -2.28 0.06 -5.77
N PHE A 59 -1.40 -0.95 -5.71
CA PHE A 59 -0.04 -0.69 -5.26
C PHE A 59 0.81 -0.04 -6.35
N LEU A 60 0.53 -0.33 -7.61
CA LEU A 60 1.19 0.39 -8.69
C LEU A 60 0.79 1.86 -8.71
N ALA A 61 -0.48 2.13 -8.45
CA ALA A 61 -0.93 3.51 -8.37
C ALA A 61 -0.25 4.24 -7.22
N LEU A 62 -0.09 3.55 -6.09
CA LEU A 62 0.61 4.13 -4.96
C LEU A 62 2.05 4.45 -5.31
N TRP A 63 2.73 3.52 -5.97
CA TRP A 63 4.10 3.73 -6.39
C TRP A 63 4.24 4.93 -7.32
N ASN A 64 3.38 4.98 -8.34
CA ASN A 64 3.42 6.05 -9.31
C ASN A 64 3.12 7.39 -8.68
N ARG A 65 2.12 7.41 -7.80
CA ARG A 65 1.74 8.66 -7.15
C ARG A 65 2.83 9.15 -6.22
N ALA A 66 3.47 8.23 -5.51
CA ALA A 66 4.54 8.60 -4.61
C ALA A 66 5.71 9.19 -5.38
N GLU A 67 6.07 8.56 -6.50
CA GLU A 67 7.14 9.08 -7.34
C GLU A 67 6.81 10.46 -7.87
N HIS A 68 5.58 10.67 -8.26
CA HIS A 68 5.17 11.97 -8.77
C HIS A 68 5.30 13.04 -7.70
N THR A 69 4.92 12.69 -6.48
CA THR A 69 4.99 13.63 -5.38
C THR A 69 6.42 14.06 -5.12
N VAL A 70 7.35 13.12 -5.20
CA VAL A 70 8.75 13.43 -4.97
C VAL A 70 9.34 14.21 -6.12
N ALA A 71 8.92 13.88 -7.33
CA ALA A 71 9.47 14.53 -8.51
C ALA A 71 9.06 16.00 -8.61
N THR A 72 8.00 16.35 -7.95
CA THR A 72 7.56 17.71 -7.96
C THR A 72 8.33 18.53 -6.95
#